data_920f86c7453378516a6873fcd116aabf
#
_entry.id   920f86c7453378516a6873fcd116aabf
#
_cell.length_a   1.000
_cell.length_b   1.000
_cell.length_c   1.000
_cell.angle_alpha   90.00
_cell.angle_beta   90.00
_cell.angle_gamma   90.00
#
_symmetry.space_group_name_H-M   'P 1'
#
loop_
_entity.id
_entity.type
_entity.pdbx_description
1 polymer ?
#
loop_
_entity_poly.entity_id
_entity_poly.type
_entity_poly.pdbx_seq_one_letter_code
_entity_poly.pdbx_strand_id
1 'polypeptide(L)'
;MSELDDMTTVTERPAAFSLDGQEVEFIAGETIIQAATRAGRYIPHLCWHPEFAPHGSCRVCTVKVNGRSGAACTVRAAAGQAVESDTVELNAHRKTLLQMLFVEGNHFCPSCEKSGDCLLQATAYEMGMEGPRFEQFYPSRPVDASHPDILLDFNRCILCELCVRASAEVDRKNVFAIGGHGIHTRLLVNSESGQLGDTDMTLGDRAASICPVGTILPKRRGFAIPIGQRRFDLQPVSKQPQPDGGAK
;
A
#
# COMPACT_ATOMS: atom_id res chain seq x y z
N MET A 1 22.84 28.26 -54.98
CA MET A 1 23.25 27.02 -54.33
C MET A 1 22.85 27.19 -52.86
N SER A 2 21.71 26.67 -52.51
CA SER A 2 21.14 26.72 -51.15
C SER A 2 21.38 25.38 -50.48
N GLU A 3 22.24 25.38 -49.48
CA GLU A 3 22.39 24.25 -48.57
C GLU A 3 21.11 24.15 -47.74
N LEU A 4 20.37 23.08 -47.93
CA LEU A 4 19.26 22.66 -47.08
C LEU A 4 19.87 21.99 -45.85
N ASP A 5 19.80 22.69 -44.72
CA ASP A 5 20.07 22.12 -43.39
C ASP A 5 19.13 20.93 -43.17
N ASP A 6 19.71 19.75 -43.18
CA ASP A 6 19.07 18.50 -42.75
C ASP A 6 18.96 18.53 -41.21
N MET A 7 17.86 19.12 -40.71
CA MET A 7 17.48 19.01 -39.33
C MET A 7 17.00 17.57 -39.02
N THR A 8 17.96 16.67 -38.84
CA THR A 8 17.69 15.35 -38.26
C THR A 8 17.16 15.55 -36.84
N THR A 9 15.85 15.51 -36.71
CA THR A 9 15.19 15.43 -35.37
C THR A 9 15.62 14.13 -34.71
N VAL A 10 16.64 14.20 -33.87
CA VAL A 10 16.99 13.13 -32.95
C VAL A 10 15.81 13.01 -31.97
N THR A 11 14.90 12.09 -32.23
CA THR A 11 13.90 11.67 -31.23
C THR A 11 14.67 11.02 -30.10
N GLU A 12 14.96 11.76 -29.04
CA GLU A 12 15.53 11.21 -27.82
C GLU A 12 14.60 10.08 -27.34
N ARG A 13 15.13 8.88 -27.26
CA ARG A 13 14.37 7.76 -26.67
C ARG A 13 14.03 8.14 -25.23
N PRO A 14 12.79 7.88 -24.79
CA PRO A 14 12.41 8.13 -23.40
C PRO A 14 13.37 7.37 -22.47
N ALA A 15 13.72 8.01 -21.36
CA ALA A 15 14.58 7.39 -20.37
C ALA A 15 13.90 6.14 -19.79
N ALA A 16 14.61 5.02 -19.76
CA ALA A 16 14.06 3.73 -19.34
C ALA A 16 15.02 2.97 -18.42
N PHE A 17 14.45 2.07 -17.60
CA PHE A 17 15.15 1.07 -16.82
C PHE A 17 14.60 -0.33 -17.14
N SER A 18 15.33 -1.39 -16.77
CA SER A 18 14.84 -2.76 -16.88
C SER A 18 14.16 -3.18 -15.59
N LEU A 19 12.93 -3.72 -15.64
CA LEU A 19 12.23 -4.36 -14.54
C LEU A 19 11.97 -5.82 -14.90
N ASP A 20 12.62 -6.74 -14.20
CA ASP A 20 12.56 -8.19 -14.45
C ASP A 20 12.82 -8.53 -15.94
N GLY A 21 13.83 -7.87 -16.53
CA GLY A 21 14.24 -8.05 -17.92
C GLY A 21 13.38 -7.34 -18.97
N GLN A 22 12.36 -6.58 -18.56
CA GLN A 22 11.52 -5.79 -19.45
C GLN A 22 11.78 -4.30 -19.30
N GLU A 23 11.83 -3.58 -20.41
CA GLU A 23 12.05 -2.14 -20.43
C GLU A 23 10.81 -1.39 -19.90
N VAL A 24 11.04 -0.44 -19.00
CA VAL A 24 10.03 0.44 -18.40
C VAL A 24 10.48 1.88 -18.54
N GLU A 25 9.74 2.64 -19.31
CA GLU A 25 9.94 4.08 -19.42
C GLU A 25 9.53 4.79 -18.14
N PHE A 26 10.23 5.87 -17.79
CA PHE A 26 9.90 6.68 -16.64
C PHE A 26 9.95 8.17 -16.93
N ILE A 27 9.20 8.94 -16.15
CA ILE A 27 9.22 10.40 -16.14
C ILE A 27 10.24 10.85 -15.10
N ALA A 28 11.00 11.88 -15.38
CA ALA A 28 12.00 12.42 -14.46
C ALA A 28 11.38 12.72 -13.08
N GLY A 29 12.00 12.19 -12.03
CA GLY A 29 11.50 12.31 -10.65
C GLY A 29 10.54 11.21 -10.19
N GLU A 30 10.09 10.32 -11.06
CA GLU A 30 9.32 9.14 -10.64
C GLU A 30 10.16 8.19 -9.80
N THR A 31 9.52 7.50 -8.88
CA THR A 31 10.09 6.33 -8.21
C THR A 31 9.87 5.08 -9.08
N ILE A 32 10.63 4.02 -8.78
CA ILE A 32 10.51 2.74 -9.51
C ILE A 32 9.06 2.23 -9.49
N ILE A 33 8.38 2.30 -8.32
CA ILE A 33 6.98 1.83 -8.22
C ILE A 33 6.00 2.69 -9.02
N GLN A 34 6.23 4.02 -9.09
CA GLN A 34 5.39 4.92 -9.89
C GLN A 34 5.50 4.61 -11.38
N ALA A 35 6.72 4.50 -11.89
CA ALA A 35 6.96 4.14 -13.28
C ALA A 35 6.44 2.73 -13.62
N ALA A 36 6.67 1.75 -12.74
CA ALA A 36 6.14 0.39 -12.89
C ALA A 36 4.61 0.38 -12.95
N THR A 37 3.94 1.09 -12.02
CA THR A 37 2.46 1.18 -11.98
C THR A 37 1.91 1.80 -13.25
N ARG A 38 2.49 2.90 -13.73
CA ARG A 38 2.10 3.56 -14.98
C ARG A 38 2.28 2.65 -16.21
N ALA A 39 3.29 1.79 -16.18
CA ALA A 39 3.53 0.77 -17.20
C ALA A 39 2.68 -0.51 -17.02
N GLY A 40 1.72 -0.53 -16.08
CA GLY A 40 0.88 -1.70 -15.80
C GLY A 40 1.64 -2.87 -15.13
N ARG A 41 2.79 -2.59 -14.50
CA ARG A 41 3.63 -3.59 -13.82
C ARG A 41 3.43 -3.52 -12.32
N TYR A 42 2.99 -4.61 -11.74
CA TYR A 42 2.74 -4.68 -10.29
C TYR A 42 4.02 -4.97 -9.51
N ILE A 43 4.28 -4.15 -8.50
CA ILE A 43 5.25 -4.42 -7.44
C ILE A 43 4.48 -4.52 -6.12
N PRO A 44 4.56 -5.65 -5.37
CA PRO A 44 3.83 -5.81 -4.11
C PRO A 44 4.11 -4.68 -3.13
N HIS A 45 3.07 -4.14 -2.51
CA HIS A 45 3.18 -3.01 -1.57
C HIS A 45 1.97 -2.96 -0.63
N LEU A 46 2.10 -2.25 0.51
CA LEU A 46 1.01 -2.04 1.46
C LEU A 46 0.87 -0.58 1.90
N CYS A 47 1.99 0.13 2.13
CA CYS A 47 1.98 1.51 2.64
C CYS A 47 2.12 2.58 1.54
N TRP A 48 2.24 2.17 0.28
CA TRP A 48 2.29 3.09 -0.85
C TRP A 48 0.90 3.27 -1.48
N HIS A 49 0.61 4.49 -1.90
CA HIS A 49 -0.54 4.85 -2.72
C HIS A 49 -0.14 6.02 -3.62
N PRO A 50 -0.59 6.08 -4.89
CA PRO A 50 -0.15 7.12 -5.83
C PRO A 50 -0.54 8.55 -5.42
N GLU A 51 -1.58 8.72 -4.61
CA GLU A 51 -2.02 10.04 -4.12
C GLU A 51 -1.06 10.68 -3.12
N PHE A 52 -0.13 9.92 -2.52
CA PHE A 52 0.69 10.40 -1.42
C PHE A 52 2.18 10.27 -1.71
N ALA A 53 2.96 11.15 -1.07
CA ALA A 53 4.40 11.02 -1.07
C ALA A 53 4.84 9.63 -0.55
N PRO A 54 5.93 9.05 -1.09
CA PRO A 54 6.43 7.75 -0.64
C PRO A 54 6.80 7.77 0.85
N HIS A 55 6.40 6.70 1.59
CA HIS A 55 6.71 6.56 3.01
C HIS A 55 7.80 5.52 3.30
N GLY A 56 7.78 4.37 2.60
CA GLY A 56 8.84 3.35 2.69
C GLY A 56 8.83 2.49 3.95
N SER A 57 7.76 2.49 4.74
CA SER A 57 7.70 1.85 6.05
C SER A 57 7.56 0.32 5.97
N CYS A 58 6.61 -0.22 5.21
CA CYS A 58 6.28 -1.65 5.23
C CYS A 58 7.34 -2.56 4.58
N ARG A 59 8.19 -2.04 3.71
CA ARG A 59 9.25 -2.74 2.98
C ARG A 59 8.79 -3.89 2.07
N VAL A 60 7.50 -4.11 1.90
CA VAL A 60 6.94 -5.14 1.01
C VAL A 60 7.31 -4.88 -0.46
N CYS A 61 7.51 -3.60 -0.83
CA CYS A 61 7.94 -3.20 -2.17
C CYS A 61 9.48 -3.28 -2.38
N THR A 62 10.21 -4.03 -1.55
CA THR A 62 11.67 -4.19 -1.73
C THR A 62 11.97 -4.85 -3.08
N VAL A 63 12.92 -4.24 -3.80
CA VAL A 63 13.46 -4.68 -5.09
C VAL A 63 14.99 -4.68 -5.00
N LYS A 64 15.68 -5.36 -5.94
CA LYS A 64 17.12 -5.18 -6.14
C LYS A 64 17.35 -4.23 -7.29
N VAL A 65 18.11 -3.19 -7.08
CA VAL A 65 18.51 -2.20 -8.09
C VAL A 65 20.01 -2.31 -8.28
N ASN A 66 20.45 -2.78 -9.45
CA ASN A 66 21.85 -3.09 -9.73
C ASN A 66 22.47 -3.96 -8.62
N GLY A 67 21.72 -4.99 -8.16
CA GLY A 67 22.14 -5.93 -7.10
C GLY A 67 21.98 -5.42 -5.66
N ARG A 68 21.57 -4.16 -5.43
CA ARG A 68 21.39 -3.59 -4.08
C ARG A 68 19.91 -3.50 -3.72
N SER A 69 19.54 -3.93 -2.51
CA SER A 69 18.16 -3.85 -2.02
C SER A 69 17.72 -2.42 -1.75
N GLY A 70 16.54 -2.07 -2.24
CA GLY A 70 15.90 -0.77 -2.00
C GLY A 70 14.38 -0.89 -2.01
N ALA A 71 13.67 0.06 -1.39
CA ALA A 71 12.21 0.10 -1.48
C ALA A 71 11.79 0.80 -2.78
N ALA A 72 11.08 0.12 -3.68
CA ALA A 72 10.67 0.67 -4.97
C ALA A 72 9.85 1.96 -4.86
N CYS A 73 9.14 2.13 -3.74
CA CYS A 73 8.37 3.36 -3.50
C CYS A 73 9.23 4.59 -3.17
N THR A 74 10.49 4.42 -2.77
CA THR A 74 11.39 5.55 -2.40
C THR A 74 12.58 5.69 -3.33
N VAL A 75 13.00 4.61 -4.00
CA VAL A 75 14.12 4.66 -4.95
C VAL A 75 13.66 5.33 -6.24
N ARG A 76 14.40 6.36 -6.67
CA ARG A 76 14.14 7.06 -7.93
C ARG A 76 14.51 6.19 -9.12
N ALA A 77 13.66 6.19 -10.13
CA ALA A 77 13.97 5.60 -11.43
C ALA A 77 15.10 6.38 -12.11
N ALA A 78 16.06 5.66 -12.70
CA ALA A 78 17.14 6.24 -13.48
C ALA A 78 17.45 5.36 -14.70
N ALA A 79 17.90 5.99 -15.77
CA ALA A 79 18.22 5.30 -17.02
C ALA A 79 19.29 4.21 -16.81
N GLY A 80 19.06 3.05 -17.44
CA GLY A 80 19.99 1.93 -17.38
C GLY A 80 20.05 1.15 -16.07
N GLN A 81 19.19 1.44 -15.11
CA GLN A 81 19.08 0.59 -13.90
C GLN A 81 18.56 -0.80 -14.29
N ALA A 82 19.14 -1.84 -13.71
CA ALA A 82 18.61 -3.19 -13.71
C ALA A 82 17.86 -3.42 -12.39
N VAL A 83 16.53 -3.55 -12.47
CA VAL A 83 15.64 -3.74 -11.33
C VAL A 83 15.07 -5.15 -11.36
N GLU A 84 15.26 -5.89 -10.28
CA GLU A 84 14.65 -7.20 -10.05
C GLU A 84 13.60 -7.07 -8.96
N SER A 85 12.37 -7.47 -9.28
CA SER A 85 11.24 -7.46 -8.35
C SER A 85 10.70 -8.87 -8.08
N ASP A 86 10.57 -9.69 -9.12
CA ASP A 86 9.99 -11.03 -9.02
C ASP A 86 11.10 -12.10 -9.00
N THR A 87 11.76 -12.24 -7.85
CA THR A 87 12.73 -13.31 -7.62
C THR A 87 12.33 -14.19 -6.43
N VAL A 88 12.79 -15.43 -6.41
CA VAL A 88 12.54 -16.38 -5.31
C VAL A 88 12.94 -15.76 -3.95
N GLU A 89 14.11 -15.13 -3.90
CA GLU A 89 14.62 -14.48 -2.68
C GLU A 89 13.73 -13.32 -2.22
N LEU A 90 13.37 -12.41 -3.12
CA LEU A 90 12.52 -11.26 -2.79
C LEU A 90 11.11 -11.70 -2.38
N ASN A 91 10.55 -12.72 -3.04
CA ASN A 91 9.23 -13.23 -2.70
C ASN A 91 9.24 -13.98 -1.36
N ALA A 92 10.30 -14.72 -1.03
CA ALA A 92 10.50 -15.30 0.30
C ALA A 92 10.61 -14.22 1.40
N HIS A 93 11.33 -13.13 1.12
CA HIS A 93 11.44 -11.98 2.01
C HIS A 93 10.06 -11.31 2.23
N ARG A 94 9.32 -11.02 1.16
CA ARG A 94 7.95 -10.48 1.24
C ARG A 94 7.03 -11.37 2.05
N LYS A 95 7.03 -12.68 1.77
CA LYS A 95 6.25 -13.67 2.53
C LYS A 95 6.57 -13.62 4.02
N THR A 96 7.84 -13.49 4.39
CA THR A 96 8.26 -13.36 5.79
C THR A 96 7.72 -12.08 6.44
N LEU A 97 7.82 -10.92 5.76
CA LEU A 97 7.26 -9.65 6.25
C LEU A 97 5.74 -9.72 6.45
N LEU A 98 5.03 -10.33 5.49
CA LEU A 98 3.59 -10.51 5.60
C LEU A 98 3.22 -11.40 6.79
N GLN A 99 3.94 -12.52 6.99
CA GLN A 99 3.74 -13.38 8.16
C GLN A 99 3.94 -12.65 9.48
N MET A 100 4.95 -11.76 9.58
CA MET A 100 5.16 -10.91 10.75
C MET A 100 3.98 -9.96 10.98
N LEU A 101 3.47 -9.31 9.94
CA LEU A 101 2.30 -8.43 10.05
C LEU A 101 1.04 -9.18 10.50
N PHE A 102 0.87 -10.44 10.08
CA PHE A 102 -0.26 -11.25 10.52
C PHE A 102 -0.18 -11.64 12.00
N VAL A 103 0.99 -11.98 12.53
CA VAL A 103 1.14 -12.38 13.94
C VAL A 103 1.21 -11.20 14.90
N GLU A 104 1.62 -10.03 14.42
CA GLU A 104 1.66 -8.79 15.22
C GLU A 104 0.27 -8.19 15.46
N GLY A 105 -0.70 -8.48 14.59
CA GLY A 105 -2.09 -8.03 14.71
C GLY A 105 -3.04 -9.20 14.94
N ASN A 106 -4.32 -8.91 15.19
CA ASN A 106 -5.39 -9.92 15.29
C ASN A 106 -6.14 -10.00 13.95
N HIS A 107 -5.49 -10.56 12.94
CA HIS A 107 -6.04 -10.69 11.58
C HIS A 107 -6.81 -12.00 11.41
N PHE A 108 -8.00 -12.08 11.98
CA PHE A 108 -8.87 -13.25 11.84
C PHE A 108 -9.74 -13.13 10.57
N CYS A 109 -9.18 -13.46 9.41
CA CYS A 109 -9.80 -13.27 8.10
C CYS A 109 -11.19 -13.90 7.92
N PRO A 110 -11.49 -15.10 8.46
CA PRO A 110 -12.82 -15.71 8.28
C PRO A 110 -13.98 -14.88 8.82
N SER A 111 -13.76 -14.07 9.87
CA SER A 111 -14.78 -13.21 10.48
C SER A 111 -14.55 -11.72 10.24
N CYS A 112 -13.61 -11.37 9.38
CA CYS A 112 -13.26 -9.97 9.10
C CYS A 112 -14.13 -9.42 7.94
N GLU A 113 -14.78 -8.30 8.18
CA GLU A 113 -15.64 -7.62 7.19
C GLU A 113 -14.86 -7.13 5.96
N LYS A 114 -13.52 -6.94 6.11
CA LYS A 114 -12.62 -6.55 5.02
C LYS A 114 -12.14 -7.75 4.20
N SER A 115 -12.44 -8.98 4.59
CA SER A 115 -12.01 -10.19 3.86
C SER A 115 -12.46 -10.14 2.39
N GLY A 116 -11.56 -10.48 1.47
CA GLY A 116 -11.78 -10.39 0.02
C GLY A 116 -11.64 -8.99 -0.59
N ASP A 117 -11.53 -7.94 0.23
CA ASP A 117 -11.16 -6.56 -0.17
C ASP A 117 -10.04 -6.03 0.74
N CYS A 118 -9.19 -6.90 1.26
CA CYS A 118 -8.06 -6.58 2.12
C CYS A 118 -6.76 -6.74 1.34
N LEU A 119 -5.98 -5.65 1.22
CA LEU A 119 -4.73 -5.68 0.46
C LEU A 119 -3.67 -6.58 1.12
N LEU A 120 -3.61 -6.62 2.47
CA LEU A 120 -2.72 -7.52 3.19
C LEU A 120 -3.03 -8.98 2.87
N GLN A 121 -4.31 -9.36 2.92
CA GLN A 121 -4.77 -10.72 2.59
C GLN A 121 -4.47 -11.07 1.13
N ALA A 122 -4.80 -10.19 0.20
CA ALA A 122 -4.58 -10.41 -1.23
C ALA A 122 -3.08 -10.55 -1.57
N THR A 123 -2.23 -9.70 -0.98
CA THR A 123 -0.78 -9.79 -1.15
C THR A 123 -0.21 -11.08 -0.53
N ALA A 124 -0.76 -11.54 0.60
CA ALA A 124 -0.37 -12.80 1.21
C ALA A 124 -0.69 -14.01 0.32
N TYR A 125 -1.86 -14.02 -0.31
CA TYR A 125 -2.24 -15.05 -1.29
C TYR A 125 -1.34 -15.00 -2.52
N GLU A 126 -1.05 -13.83 -3.05
CA GLU A 126 -0.12 -13.65 -4.18
C GLU A 126 1.28 -14.22 -3.88
N MET A 127 1.75 -14.07 -2.64
CA MET A 127 3.03 -14.63 -2.19
C MET A 127 2.94 -16.11 -1.78
N GLY A 128 1.83 -16.79 -2.02
CA GLY A 128 1.63 -18.19 -1.66
C GLY A 128 1.69 -18.45 -0.14
N MET A 129 1.20 -17.50 0.67
CA MET A 129 1.15 -17.68 2.11
C MET A 129 -0.09 -18.52 2.48
N GLU A 130 0.12 -19.71 3.03
CA GLU A 130 -0.95 -20.59 3.51
C GLU A 130 -1.36 -20.27 4.96
N GLY A 131 -0.43 -19.75 5.76
CA GLY A 131 -0.63 -19.34 7.14
C GLY A 131 0.63 -18.74 7.75
N PRO A 132 0.53 -18.11 8.94
CA PRO A 132 1.69 -17.61 9.67
C PRO A 132 2.50 -18.79 10.22
N ARG A 133 3.84 -18.73 10.06
CA ARG A 133 4.76 -19.71 10.65
C ARG A 133 5.32 -19.28 12.00
N PHE A 134 5.10 -18.02 12.37
CA PHE A 134 5.53 -17.47 13.66
C PHE A 134 4.43 -17.63 14.68
N GLU A 135 4.80 -17.66 15.95
CA GLU A 135 3.85 -17.66 17.06
C GLU A 135 3.02 -16.36 17.05
N GLN A 136 1.72 -16.48 17.25
CA GLN A 136 0.78 -15.35 17.28
C GLN A 136 0.95 -14.56 18.58
N PHE A 137 1.04 -13.25 18.50
CA PHE A 137 1.26 -12.38 19.65
C PHE A 137 -0.02 -12.08 20.44
N TYR A 138 -1.19 -12.20 19.80
CA TYR A 138 -2.49 -11.88 20.41
C TYR A 138 -2.52 -10.52 21.13
N PRO A 139 -2.12 -9.42 20.48
CA PRO A 139 -2.12 -8.13 21.15
C PRO A 139 -3.53 -7.75 21.58
N SER A 140 -3.67 -7.18 22.78
CA SER A 140 -4.92 -6.57 23.23
C SER A 140 -4.90 -5.10 22.90
N ARG A 141 -5.51 -4.72 21.79
CA ARG A 141 -5.68 -3.33 21.39
C ARG A 141 -7.16 -2.94 21.42
N PRO A 142 -7.51 -1.68 21.71
CA PRO A 142 -8.91 -1.28 21.80
C PRO A 142 -9.63 -1.39 20.45
N VAL A 143 -10.96 -1.48 20.56
CA VAL A 143 -11.88 -1.27 19.45
C VAL A 143 -12.67 0.00 19.78
N ASP A 144 -12.62 0.98 18.91
CA ASP A 144 -13.38 2.23 19.09
C ASP A 144 -14.65 2.19 18.23
N ALA A 145 -15.78 2.16 18.90
CA ALA A 145 -17.10 2.18 18.29
C ALA A 145 -17.87 3.47 18.62
N SER A 146 -17.19 4.51 19.12
CA SER A 146 -17.79 5.78 19.52
C SER A 146 -18.43 6.54 18.34
N HIS A 147 -17.82 6.51 17.16
CA HIS A 147 -18.36 7.18 15.98
C HIS A 147 -19.65 6.51 15.49
N PRO A 148 -20.70 7.24 15.08
CA PRO A 148 -21.99 6.66 14.69
C PRO A 148 -21.90 5.70 13.51
N ASP A 149 -21.05 5.99 12.52
CA ASP A 149 -21.00 5.27 11.25
C ASP A 149 -19.70 4.51 10.97
N ILE A 150 -18.66 4.70 11.78
CA ILE A 150 -17.32 4.11 11.58
C ILE A 150 -16.93 3.30 12.81
N LEU A 151 -16.40 2.10 12.57
CA LEU A 151 -15.72 1.25 13.54
C LEU A 151 -14.22 1.36 13.32
N LEU A 152 -13.47 1.57 14.39
CA LEU A 152 -12.01 1.59 14.36
C LEU A 152 -11.46 0.43 15.22
N ASP A 153 -10.93 -0.60 14.55
CA ASP A 153 -10.34 -1.77 15.19
C ASP A 153 -8.81 -1.71 15.11
N PHE A 154 -8.19 -1.25 16.19
CA PHE A 154 -6.73 -1.10 16.27
C PHE A 154 -5.98 -2.44 16.22
N ASN A 155 -6.66 -3.57 16.50
CA ASN A 155 -6.05 -4.90 16.40
C ASN A 155 -5.63 -5.29 14.98
N ARG A 156 -6.23 -4.64 13.96
CA ARG A 156 -5.98 -4.91 12.55
C ARG A 156 -5.03 -3.90 11.91
N CYS A 157 -4.53 -2.92 12.67
CA CYS A 157 -3.67 -1.86 12.14
C CYS A 157 -2.26 -2.38 11.84
N ILE A 158 -1.78 -2.15 10.62
CA ILE A 158 -0.43 -2.50 10.15
C ILE A 158 0.52 -1.30 10.10
N LEU A 159 0.16 -0.18 10.72
CA LEU A 159 0.96 1.05 10.80
C LEU A 159 1.45 1.58 9.44
N CYS A 160 0.62 1.46 8.41
CA CYS A 160 0.98 1.91 7.05
C CYS A 160 0.87 3.43 6.85
N GLU A 161 0.26 4.14 7.79
CA GLU A 161 0.07 5.60 7.80
C GLU A 161 -0.75 6.17 6.62
N LEU A 162 -1.42 5.35 5.82
CA LEU A 162 -2.26 5.87 4.73
C LEU A 162 -3.40 6.74 5.25
N CYS A 163 -4.07 6.34 6.33
CA CYS A 163 -5.15 7.14 6.94
C CYS A 163 -4.64 8.44 7.57
N VAL A 164 -3.43 8.44 8.13
CA VAL A 164 -2.79 9.65 8.69
C VAL A 164 -2.57 10.68 7.58
N ARG A 165 -1.94 10.25 6.49
CA ARG A 165 -1.68 11.12 5.33
C ARG A 165 -2.97 11.58 4.65
N ALA A 166 -3.94 10.68 4.45
CA ALA A 166 -5.22 11.03 3.86
C ALA A 166 -5.96 12.08 4.70
N SER A 167 -6.04 11.88 6.01
CA SER A 167 -6.68 12.82 6.92
C SER A 167 -6.01 14.19 6.95
N ALA A 168 -4.66 14.23 6.84
CA ALA A 168 -3.91 15.47 6.83
C ALA A 168 -3.92 16.18 5.48
N GLU A 169 -3.63 15.44 4.38
CA GLU A 169 -3.34 16.04 3.07
C GLU A 169 -4.59 16.23 2.21
N VAL A 170 -5.58 15.32 2.31
CA VAL A 170 -6.80 15.34 1.50
C VAL A 170 -7.98 15.92 2.29
N ASP A 171 -8.28 15.30 3.44
CA ASP A 171 -9.45 15.68 4.24
C ASP A 171 -9.23 16.97 5.03
N ARG A 172 -7.96 17.35 5.30
CA ARG A 172 -7.56 18.55 6.06
C ARG A 172 -8.08 18.57 7.52
N LYS A 173 -8.33 17.38 8.08
CA LYS A 173 -8.92 17.21 9.42
C LYS A 173 -7.90 16.75 10.47
N ASN A 174 -6.78 16.13 10.06
CA ASN A 174 -5.74 15.61 10.96
C ASN A 174 -6.29 14.66 12.04
N VAL A 175 -7.28 13.84 11.71
CA VAL A 175 -7.94 12.93 12.66
C VAL A 175 -6.99 11.90 13.24
N PHE A 176 -5.97 11.49 12.49
CA PHE A 176 -5.06 10.40 12.88
C PHE A 176 -3.62 10.88 13.04
N ALA A 177 -2.91 10.24 13.96
CA ALA A 177 -1.47 10.38 14.14
C ALA A 177 -0.83 9.05 14.54
N ILE A 178 0.50 8.95 14.44
CA ILE A 178 1.27 7.84 15.03
C ILE A 178 1.91 8.32 16.32
N GLY A 179 1.82 7.50 17.36
CA GLY A 179 2.48 7.75 18.64
C GLY A 179 3.13 6.50 19.21
N GLY A 180 3.98 6.71 20.24
CA GLY A 180 4.76 5.65 20.84
C GLY A 180 6.07 5.37 20.10
N HIS A 181 6.86 4.39 20.62
CA HIS A 181 8.15 3.99 20.06
C HIS A 181 8.31 2.47 20.08
N GLY A 182 8.98 1.91 19.07
CA GLY A 182 9.25 0.47 18.96
C GLY A 182 7.94 -0.34 19.02
N ILE A 183 7.88 -1.33 19.90
CA ILE A 183 6.70 -2.20 20.06
C ILE A 183 5.46 -1.48 20.60
N HIS A 184 5.61 -0.26 21.12
CA HIS A 184 4.52 0.60 21.60
C HIS A 184 4.01 1.58 20.54
N THR A 185 4.56 1.54 19.33
CA THR A 185 4.07 2.35 18.20
C THR A 185 2.62 1.97 17.89
N ARG A 186 1.75 2.98 17.80
CA ARG A 186 0.33 2.78 17.54
C ARG A 186 -0.31 3.95 16.80
N LEU A 187 -1.39 3.67 16.11
CA LEU A 187 -2.29 4.69 15.58
C LEU A 187 -3.01 5.37 16.74
N LEU A 188 -3.10 6.68 16.68
CA LEU A 188 -3.83 7.53 17.64
C LEU A 188 -4.93 8.27 16.91
N VAL A 189 -6.00 8.61 17.66
CA VAL A 189 -7.05 9.54 17.23
C VAL A 189 -6.79 10.88 17.90
N ASN A 190 -6.73 11.96 17.11
CA ASN A 190 -6.49 13.32 17.57
C ASN A 190 -7.80 13.96 18.04
N SER A 191 -8.28 13.56 19.22
CA SER A 191 -9.39 14.17 19.92
C SER A 191 -9.06 14.27 21.41
N GLU A 192 -9.80 15.07 22.17
CA GLU A 192 -9.57 15.21 23.62
C GLU A 192 -9.74 13.88 24.36
N SER A 193 -10.73 13.08 23.96
CA SER A 193 -10.97 11.75 24.52
C SER A 193 -10.10 10.64 23.94
N GLY A 194 -9.42 10.87 22.80
CA GLY A 194 -8.76 9.85 22.00
C GLY A 194 -9.73 8.94 21.24
N GLN A 195 -11.02 9.29 21.17
CA GLN A 195 -12.06 8.52 20.50
C GLN A 195 -12.49 9.16 19.18
N LEU A 196 -12.85 8.32 18.19
CA LEU A 196 -13.23 8.76 16.84
C LEU A 196 -14.55 9.55 16.85
N GLY A 197 -15.46 9.26 17.80
CA GLY A 197 -16.74 9.93 17.94
C GLY A 197 -16.63 11.43 18.27
N ASP A 198 -15.48 11.87 18.82
CA ASP A 198 -15.21 13.25 19.18
C ASP A 198 -14.39 13.97 18.09
N THR A 199 -14.41 13.44 16.87
CA THR A 199 -13.78 14.05 15.69
C THR A 199 -14.83 14.46 14.66
N ASP A 200 -14.44 15.25 13.69
CA ASP A 200 -15.26 15.62 12.53
C ASP A 200 -15.16 14.64 11.34
N MET A 201 -14.62 13.43 11.59
CA MET A 201 -14.51 12.40 10.57
C MET A 201 -15.88 11.98 10.04
N THR A 202 -15.95 11.67 8.75
CA THR A 202 -17.17 11.18 8.08
C THR A 202 -16.85 9.99 7.18
N LEU A 203 -17.88 9.24 6.75
CA LEU A 203 -17.71 8.15 5.75
C LEU A 203 -17.25 8.65 4.37
N GLY A 204 -17.45 9.94 4.08
CA GLY A 204 -17.01 10.56 2.83
C GLY A 204 -15.53 10.91 2.79
N ASP A 205 -14.85 10.90 3.93
CA ASP A 205 -13.45 11.28 4.03
C ASP A 205 -12.55 10.22 3.35
N ARG A 206 -11.47 10.69 2.78
CA ARG A 206 -10.48 9.80 2.15
C ARG A 206 -9.86 8.84 3.17
N ALA A 207 -9.64 9.31 4.39
CA ALA A 207 -9.13 8.48 5.49
C ALA A 207 -10.04 7.29 5.82
N ALA A 208 -11.36 7.40 5.63
CA ALA A 208 -12.31 6.31 5.86
C ALA A 208 -12.19 5.18 4.82
N SER A 209 -11.79 5.51 3.59
CA SER A 209 -11.76 4.57 2.45
C SER A 209 -10.37 4.02 2.12
N ILE A 210 -9.29 4.71 2.52
CA ILE A 210 -7.92 4.40 2.10
C ILE A 210 -7.29 3.23 2.85
N CYS A 211 -7.86 2.80 3.99
CA CYS A 211 -7.26 1.76 4.81
C CYS A 211 -7.12 0.45 4.03
N PRO A 212 -5.91 -0.09 3.87
CA PRO A 212 -5.68 -1.30 3.06
C PRO A 212 -6.13 -2.58 3.77
N VAL A 213 -6.45 -2.48 5.06
CA VAL A 213 -6.88 -3.58 5.93
C VAL A 213 -8.19 -3.24 6.65
N GLY A 214 -8.64 -4.08 7.56
CA GLY A 214 -9.90 -3.90 8.29
C GLY A 214 -9.80 -3.06 9.56
N THR A 215 -8.91 -2.06 9.63
CA THR A 215 -8.79 -1.17 10.80
C THR A 215 -9.91 -0.15 10.83
N ILE A 216 -10.22 0.48 9.70
CA ILE A 216 -11.29 1.49 9.57
C ILE A 216 -12.39 0.86 8.72
N LEU A 217 -13.57 0.72 9.30
CA LEU A 217 -14.68 0.02 8.68
C LEU A 217 -15.98 0.82 8.79
N PRO A 218 -16.78 0.91 7.73
CA PRO A 218 -18.12 1.44 7.82
C PRO A 218 -19.01 0.48 8.63
N LYS A 219 -19.69 0.98 9.65
CA LYS A 219 -20.64 0.19 10.43
C LYS A 219 -21.83 -0.25 9.57
N ARG A 220 -22.44 -1.37 9.93
CA ARG A 220 -23.66 -1.91 9.30
C ARG A 220 -23.52 -2.24 7.80
N ARG A 221 -22.30 -2.36 7.27
CA ARG A 221 -22.02 -2.72 5.87
C ARG A 221 -21.14 -3.96 5.72
N GLY A 222 -20.79 -4.61 6.83
CA GLY A 222 -20.00 -5.84 6.81
C GLY A 222 -20.70 -6.94 6.02
N PHE A 223 -19.92 -7.69 5.23
CA PHE A 223 -20.37 -8.83 4.44
C PHE A 223 -21.48 -8.53 3.40
N ALA A 224 -21.66 -7.27 3.02
CA ALA A 224 -22.65 -6.87 2.02
C ALA A 224 -22.36 -7.44 0.62
N ILE A 225 -21.09 -7.70 0.30
CA ILE A 225 -20.67 -8.31 -0.96
C ILE A 225 -20.43 -9.80 -0.72
N PRO A 226 -21.14 -10.71 -1.42
CA PRO A 226 -21.00 -12.15 -1.27
C PRO A 226 -19.57 -12.63 -1.59
N ILE A 227 -19.14 -13.71 -0.94
CA ILE A 227 -17.92 -14.45 -1.28
C ILE A 227 -18.01 -14.88 -2.76
N GLY A 228 -16.92 -14.69 -3.50
CA GLY A 228 -16.84 -14.91 -4.94
C GLY A 228 -17.12 -13.65 -5.79
N GLN A 229 -17.55 -12.53 -5.17
CA GLN A 229 -17.82 -11.25 -5.85
C GLN A 229 -17.02 -10.08 -5.31
N ARG A 230 -16.21 -10.31 -4.26
CA ARG A 230 -15.39 -9.28 -3.63
C ARG A 230 -14.20 -8.96 -4.53
N ARG A 231 -13.55 -7.85 -4.29
CA ARG A 231 -12.50 -7.27 -5.14
C ARG A 231 -11.39 -8.25 -5.53
N PHE A 232 -10.91 -9.07 -4.60
CA PHE A 232 -9.78 -9.98 -4.82
C PHE A 232 -10.19 -11.46 -4.92
N ASP A 233 -11.48 -11.77 -5.04
CA ASP A 233 -11.95 -13.15 -5.13
C ASP A 233 -11.68 -13.78 -6.50
N LEU A 234 -11.81 -13.00 -7.59
CA LEU A 234 -11.75 -13.52 -8.96
C LEU A 234 -10.37 -13.38 -9.60
N GLN A 235 -9.60 -12.40 -9.17
CA GLN A 235 -8.29 -12.12 -9.73
C GLN A 235 -7.29 -11.76 -8.64
N PRO A 236 -6.03 -12.23 -8.74
CA PRO A 236 -4.97 -11.86 -7.82
C PRO A 236 -4.72 -10.35 -7.86
N VAL A 237 -4.13 -9.81 -6.78
CA VAL A 237 -3.89 -8.37 -6.65
C VAL A 237 -3.01 -7.81 -7.78
N SER A 238 -2.08 -8.62 -8.30
CA SER A 238 -1.21 -8.25 -9.43
C SER A 238 -1.96 -8.04 -10.77
N LYS A 239 -3.16 -8.60 -10.90
CA LYS A 239 -4.00 -8.47 -12.10
C LYS A 239 -5.11 -7.42 -11.95
N GLN A 240 -5.25 -6.83 -10.77
CA GLN A 240 -6.20 -5.75 -10.56
C GLN A 240 -5.74 -4.46 -11.25
N PRO A 241 -6.66 -3.64 -11.77
CA PRO A 241 -6.33 -2.29 -12.20
C PRO A 241 -5.60 -1.57 -11.06
N GLN A 242 -4.38 -1.11 -11.35
CA GLN A 242 -3.66 -0.29 -10.38
C GLN A 242 -4.33 1.10 -10.33
N PRO A 243 -4.39 1.75 -9.14
CA PRO A 243 -4.89 3.11 -9.08
C PRO A 243 -4.05 3.99 -10.00
N ASP A 244 -4.70 4.69 -10.92
CA ASP A 244 -4.02 5.59 -11.83
C ASP A 244 -3.27 6.64 -11.01
N GLY A 245 -1.95 6.64 -11.16
CA GLY A 245 -1.09 7.70 -10.64
C GLY A 245 -1.29 8.96 -11.47
N GLY A 246 -2.50 9.51 -11.44
CA GLY A 246 -2.81 10.76 -12.13
C GLY A 246 -1.82 11.83 -11.67
N ALA A 247 -0.93 12.21 -12.57
CA ALA A 247 -0.12 13.41 -12.38
C ALA A 247 -1.08 14.59 -12.17
N LYS A 248 -1.08 15.13 -10.95
CA LYS A 248 -1.62 16.47 -10.69
C LYS A 248 -0.53 17.48 -10.91
#